data_a937e38c2ba93384f0b5b2d67ab2d9c7
#
_entry.id   a937e38c2ba93384f0b5b2d67ab2d9c7
#
_cell.length_a   1.000
_cell.length_b   1.000
_cell.length_c   1.000
_cell.angle_alpha   90.00
_cell.angle_beta   90.00
_cell.angle_gamma   90.00
#
_symmetry.space_group_name_H-M   'P 1'
#
loop_
_entity.id
_entity.type
_entity.pdbx_description
1 polymer ?
#
loop_
_entity_poly.entity_id
_entity_poly.type
_entity_poly.pdbx_seq_one_letter_code
_entity_poly.pdbx_strand_id
1 'polypeptide(L)'
;MSTRINTLLVAAAVFVTVAFNALADDFLNMREFRGNVCYDGDTCYVIAPTLPEPLQKMSVRILGIDTPEMRAECAEEKKLALKGREFANKMFRAAEKIEFANLKWDKYGGRVLVDVYLDGKLYKDEIINAGLARPYDGGTKESWCE
;
A
#
# COMPACT_ATOMS: atom_id res chain seq x y z
N MET A 1 -67.99 -5.41 29.68
CA MET A 1 -66.66 -4.79 29.77
C MET A 1 -65.66 -5.59 28.94
N SER A 2 -65.32 -5.09 27.74
CA SER A 2 -64.47 -5.77 26.82
C SER A 2 -63.09 -5.07 26.78
N THR A 3 -62.07 -5.73 27.33
CA THR A 3 -60.72 -5.19 27.39
C THR A 3 -59.99 -5.54 26.09
N ARG A 4 -59.73 -4.57 25.22
CA ARG A 4 -58.94 -4.73 24.02
C ARG A 4 -57.48 -4.71 24.40
N ILE A 5 -56.78 -5.82 24.19
CA ILE A 5 -55.34 -5.90 24.31
C ILE A 5 -54.74 -5.40 23.00
N ASN A 6 -54.06 -4.24 23.05
CA ASN A 6 -53.28 -3.74 21.93
C ASN A 6 -51.92 -4.46 21.89
N THR A 7 -51.75 -5.34 20.90
CA THR A 7 -50.46 -5.96 20.60
C THR A 7 -49.62 -5.02 19.76
N LEU A 8 -48.64 -4.35 20.38
CA LEU A 8 -47.64 -3.58 19.67
C LEU A 8 -46.65 -4.58 18.99
N LEU A 9 -46.74 -4.65 17.68
CA LEU A 9 -45.70 -5.29 16.85
C LEU A 9 -44.48 -4.40 16.81
N VAL A 10 -43.44 -4.76 17.58
CA VAL A 10 -42.11 -4.18 17.45
C VAL A 10 -41.43 -4.84 16.25
N ALA A 11 -41.40 -4.15 15.13
CA ALA A 11 -40.60 -4.57 13.99
C ALA A 11 -39.12 -4.34 14.30
N ALA A 12 -38.39 -5.43 14.61
CA ALA A 12 -36.92 -5.41 14.71
C ALA A 12 -36.34 -5.24 13.30
N ALA A 13 -35.89 -4.03 12.97
CA ALA A 13 -35.09 -3.79 11.79
C ALA A 13 -33.71 -4.42 11.97
N VAL A 14 -33.50 -5.58 11.35
CA VAL A 14 -32.17 -6.20 11.24
C VAL A 14 -31.37 -5.36 10.25
N PHE A 15 -30.51 -4.47 10.76
CA PHE A 15 -29.48 -3.84 9.94
C PHE A 15 -28.45 -4.88 9.59
N VAL A 16 -28.54 -5.41 8.36
CA VAL A 16 -27.47 -6.16 7.75
C VAL A 16 -26.39 -5.16 7.36
N THR A 17 -25.44 -4.95 8.25
CA THR A 17 -24.19 -4.27 7.90
C THR A 17 -23.37 -5.24 7.06
N VAL A 18 -23.52 -5.16 5.75
CA VAL A 18 -22.62 -5.84 4.83
C VAL A 18 -21.26 -5.19 4.99
N ALA A 19 -20.35 -5.89 5.67
CA ALA A 19 -18.96 -5.49 5.77
C ALA A 19 -18.32 -5.57 4.38
N PHE A 20 -18.19 -4.41 3.71
CA PHE A 20 -17.52 -4.26 2.40
C PHE A 20 -15.98 -4.33 2.51
N ASN A 21 -15.42 -4.95 3.55
CA ASN A 21 -13.98 -4.98 3.80
C ASN A 21 -13.25 -6.26 3.37
N ALA A 22 -13.91 -7.20 2.69
CA ALA A 22 -13.30 -8.50 2.42
C ALA A 22 -12.62 -8.64 1.04
N LEU A 23 -12.66 -7.64 0.15
CA LEU A 23 -12.21 -7.80 -1.23
C LEU A 23 -10.86 -7.15 -1.56
N ALA A 24 -10.28 -6.34 -0.67
CA ALA A 24 -8.98 -5.70 -0.92
C ALA A 24 -7.79 -6.60 -0.53
N ASP A 25 -7.95 -7.44 0.50
CA ASP A 25 -6.86 -8.30 1.02
C ASP A 25 -6.51 -9.48 0.10
N ASP A 26 -7.48 -9.94 -0.74
CA ASP A 26 -7.26 -11.09 -1.63
C ASP A 26 -6.68 -10.71 -2.99
N PHE A 27 -6.72 -9.42 -3.37
CA PHE A 27 -6.29 -8.99 -4.70
C PHE A 27 -4.76 -8.82 -4.80
N LEU A 28 -4.11 -8.35 -3.74
CA LEU A 28 -2.67 -8.14 -3.71
C LEU A 28 -2.06 -8.80 -2.47
N ASN A 29 -1.07 -9.66 -2.67
CA ASN A 29 -0.34 -10.35 -1.61
C ASN A 29 1.15 -10.07 -1.73
N MET A 30 1.79 -9.61 -0.65
CA MET A 30 3.23 -9.38 -0.59
C MET A 30 4.00 -10.49 0.14
N ARG A 31 3.30 -11.33 0.91
CA ARG A 31 3.93 -12.31 1.84
C ARG A 31 4.58 -13.49 1.13
N GLU A 32 4.20 -13.77 -0.11
CA GLU A 32 4.75 -14.89 -0.89
C GLU A 32 6.11 -14.58 -1.54
N PHE A 33 6.58 -13.33 -1.45
CA PHE A 33 7.89 -13.00 -1.99
C PHE A 33 9.02 -13.54 -1.13
N ARG A 34 9.84 -14.36 -1.73
CA ARG A 34 11.15 -14.74 -1.19
C ARG A 34 12.17 -13.66 -1.57
N GLY A 35 12.94 -13.18 -0.62
CA GLY A 35 13.91 -12.11 -0.84
C GLY A 35 13.35 -10.70 -0.55
N ASN A 36 13.82 -9.68 -1.25
CA ASN A 36 13.37 -8.32 -1.04
C ASN A 36 11.99 -8.10 -1.66
N VAL A 37 11.04 -7.67 -0.84
CA VAL A 37 9.69 -7.28 -1.26
C VAL A 37 9.75 -5.95 -2.02
N CYS A 38 10.64 -5.03 -1.61
CA CYS A 38 10.79 -3.72 -2.22
C CYS A 38 12.15 -3.61 -2.91
N TYR A 39 12.16 -3.03 -4.12
CA TYR A 39 13.36 -2.73 -4.89
C TYR A 39 14.10 -1.52 -4.33
N ASP A 40 13.38 -0.49 -3.91
CA ASP A 40 13.84 0.73 -3.26
C ASP A 40 12.81 1.21 -2.23
N GLY A 41 12.82 2.49 -1.85
CA GLY A 41 11.91 3.03 -0.83
C GLY A 41 10.47 3.20 -1.28
N ASP A 42 10.20 3.29 -2.59
CA ASP A 42 8.86 3.57 -3.12
C ASP A 42 8.35 2.56 -4.16
N THR A 43 9.13 1.56 -4.50
CA THR A 43 8.77 0.52 -5.49
C THR A 43 8.83 -0.85 -4.86
N CYS A 44 7.70 -1.53 -4.78
CA CYS A 44 7.58 -2.85 -4.20
C CYS A 44 6.87 -3.82 -5.15
N TYR A 45 6.93 -5.11 -4.86
CA TYR A 45 6.28 -6.16 -5.64
C TYR A 45 5.15 -6.80 -4.87
N VAL A 46 4.09 -7.15 -5.59
CA VAL A 46 2.92 -7.85 -5.08
C VAL A 46 2.58 -9.03 -5.97
N ILE A 47 1.89 -10.00 -5.40
CA ILE A 47 1.22 -11.07 -6.13
C ILE A 47 -0.27 -10.75 -6.19
N ALA A 48 -0.86 -10.81 -7.38
CA ALA A 48 -2.28 -10.72 -7.62
C ALA A 48 -2.81 -12.13 -8.01
N PRO A 49 -3.16 -12.98 -7.04
CA PRO A 49 -3.44 -14.41 -7.28
C PRO A 49 -4.67 -14.65 -8.14
N THR A 50 -5.56 -13.66 -8.26
CA THR A 50 -6.76 -13.73 -9.10
C THR A 50 -6.48 -13.52 -10.60
N LEU A 51 -5.27 -13.07 -10.96
CA LEU A 51 -4.88 -12.89 -12.36
C LEU A 51 -4.25 -14.17 -12.93
N PRO A 52 -4.27 -14.34 -14.29
CA PRO A 52 -3.51 -15.40 -14.95
C PRO A 52 -2.03 -15.38 -14.57
N GLU A 53 -1.39 -16.52 -14.46
CA GLU A 53 -0.06 -16.71 -13.91
C GLU A 53 1.00 -15.72 -14.44
N PRO A 54 1.15 -15.40 -15.74
CA PRO A 54 2.14 -14.43 -16.19
C PRO A 54 1.92 -12.99 -15.71
N LEU A 55 0.70 -12.67 -15.26
CA LEU A 55 0.29 -11.33 -14.82
C LEU A 55 0.19 -11.21 -13.30
N GLN A 56 0.39 -12.30 -12.56
CA GLN A 56 0.25 -12.29 -11.10
C GLN A 56 1.30 -11.41 -10.42
N LYS A 57 2.53 -11.41 -10.91
CA LYS A 57 3.60 -10.58 -10.33
C LYS A 57 3.50 -9.16 -10.85
N MET A 58 3.20 -8.23 -9.96
CA MET A 58 3.02 -6.82 -10.28
C MET A 58 3.99 -5.94 -9.49
N SER A 59 4.41 -4.84 -10.11
CA SER A 59 5.11 -3.77 -9.41
C SER A 59 4.09 -2.74 -8.91
N VAL A 60 4.24 -2.32 -7.65
CA VAL A 60 3.50 -1.19 -7.09
C VAL A 60 4.45 -0.06 -6.77
N ARG A 61 4.03 1.17 -7.03
CA ARG A 61 4.72 2.38 -6.63
C ARG A 61 3.89 3.13 -5.59
N ILE A 62 4.54 3.50 -4.51
CA ILE A 62 3.90 4.25 -3.43
C ILE A 62 3.59 5.66 -3.91
N LEU A 63 2.33 6.07 -3.74
CA LEU A 63 1.85 7.40 -4.12
C LEU A 63 2.42 8.49 -3.23
N GLY A 64 2.67 9.66 -3.84
CA GLY A 64 2.94 10.90 -3.13
C GLY A 64 4.35 11.04 -2.57
N ILE A 65 5.28 10.16 -2.94
CA ILE A 65 6.69 10.25 -2.50
C ILE A 65 7.66 10.05 -3.66
N ASP A 66 8.84 10.61 -3.47
CA ASP A 66 10.06 10.34 -4.22
C ASP A 66 11.13 9.84 -3.25
N THR A 67 11.85 8.81 -3.66
CA THR A 67 12.94 8.21 -2.89
C THR A 67 14.23 8.19 -3.71
N PRO A 68 15.41 8.13 -3.04
CA PRO A 68 16.68 7.95 -3.74
C PRO A 68 16.65 6.71 -4.63
N GLU A 69 17.16 6.85 -5.84
CA GLU A 69 17.12 5.81 -6.88
C GLU A 69 18.25 4.78 -6.70
N MET A 70 17.95 3.50 -6.94
CA MET A 70 18.96 2.45 -6.93
C MET A 70 19.98 2.61 -8.07
N ARG A 71 19.60 3.27 -9.17
CA ARG A 71 20.49 3.71 -10.26
C ARG A 71 20.88 5.16 -10.02
N ALA A 72 21.51 5.40 -8.89
CA ALA A 72 21.86 6.71 -8.39
C ALA A 72 22.86 7.45 -9.29
N GLU A 73 22.77 8.79 -9.27
CA GLU A 73 23.70 9.69 -9.96
C GLU A 73 25.00 9.96 -9.17
N CYS A 74 24.96 9.71 -7.84
CA CYS A 74 26.10 9.89 -6.95
C CYS A 74 26.15 8.82 -5.85
N ALA A 75 27.30 8.76 -5.13
CA ALA A 75 27.51 7.79 -4.05
C ALA A 75 26.58 8.02 -2.85
N GLU A 76 26.28 9.28 -2.55
CA GLU A 76 25.38 9.68 -1.47
C GLU A 76 23.96 9.20 -1.72
N GLU A 77 23.44 9.45 -2.92
CA GLU A 77 22.13 8.95 -3.33
C GLU A 77 22.09 7.43 -3.26
N LYS A 78 23.12 6.75 -3.75
CA LYS A 78 23.20 5.28 -3.69
C LYS A 78 23.12 4.76 -2.27
N LYS A 79 23.81 5.40 -1.34
CA LYS A 79 23.79 5.04 0.07
C LYS A 79 22.39 5.25 0.69
N LEU A 80 21.72 6.35 0.34
CA LEU A 80 20.36 6.63 0.79
C LEU A 80 19.36 5.63 0.18
N ALA A 81 19.49 5.29 -1.10
CA ALA A 81 18.65 4.31 -1.77
C ALA A 81 18.74 2.92 -1.11
N LEU A 82 19.94 2.49 -0.72
CA LEU A 82 20.13 1.23 0.02
C LEU A 82 19.45 1.27 1.39
N LYS A 83 19.56 2.39 2.12
CA LYS A 83 18.86 2.57 3.40
C LYS A 83 17.35 2.57 3.22
N GLY A 84 16.83 3.25 2.17
CA GLY A 84 15.41 3.28 1.85
C GLY A 84 14.87 1.88 1.54
N ARG A 85 15.60 1.09 0.76
CA ARG A 85 15.27 -0.32 0.49
C ARG A 85 15.22 -1.16 1.77
N GLU A 86 16.23 -1.03 2.62
CA GLU A 86 16.30 -1.78 3.88
C GLU A 86 15.14 -1.40 4.80
N PHE A 87 14.88 -0.11 4.95
CA PHE A 87 13.75 0.42 5.71
C PHE A 87 12.42 -0.15 5.20
N ALA A 88 12.16 -0.04 3.89
CA ALA A 88 10.95 -0.55 3.26
C ALA A 88 10.79 -2.06 3.54
N ASN A 89 11.81 -2.86 3.22
CA ASN A 89 11.74 -4.29 3.41
C ASN A 89 11.52 -4.70 4.88
N LYS A 90 12.12 -3.99 5.82
CA LYS A 90 11.91 -4.20 7.26
C LYS A 90 10.46 -3.90 7.65
N MET A 91 9.92 -2.75 7.23
CA MET A 91 8.55 -2.33 7.54
C MET A 91 7.51 -3.30 6.97
N PHE A 92 7.61 -3.63 5.68
CA PHE A 92 6.66 -4.54 5.02
C PHE A 92 6.71 -5.96 5.56
N ARG A 93 7.87 -6.45 6.00
CA ARG A 93 8.00 -7.77 6.60
C ARG A 93 7.51 -7.85 8.04
N ALA A 94 7.64 -6.75 8.81
CA ALA A 94 7.21 -6.68 10.19
C ALA A 94 5.69 -6.49 10.32
N ALA A 95 5.03 -5.94 9.31
CA ALA A 95 3.60 -5.67 9.35
C ALA A 95 2.78 -6.97 9.42
N GLU A 96 1.83 -7.02 10.35
CA GLU A 96 0.85 -8.10 10.43
C GLU A 96 -0.24 -7.93 9.38
N LYS A 97 -0.66 -6.68 9.13
CA LYS A 97 -1.68 -6.31 8.17
C LYS A 97 -1.13 -5.29 7.17
N ILE A 98 -1.27 -5.59 5.86
CA ILE A 98 -0.91 -4.70 4.77
C ILE A 98 -2.20 -4.40 3.99
N GLU A 99 -2.54 -3.12 3.88
CA GLU A 99 -3.73 -2.65 3.16
C GLU A 99 -3.33 -1.71 2.03
N PHE A 100 -3.97 -1.90 0.88
CA PHE A 100 -3.75 -1.09 -0.31
C PHE A 100 -4.97 -0.20 -0.57
N ALA A 101 -4.73 1.10 -0.81
CA ALA A 101 -5.77 2.06 -1.08
C ALA A 101 -5.41 2.95 -2.28
N ASN A 102 -6.41 3.63 -2.84
CA ASN A 102 -6.24 4.60 -3.93
C ASN A 102 -5.52 4.03 -5.16
N LEU A 103 -5.77 2.75 -5.50
CA LEU A 103 -5.14 2.07 -6.62
C LEU A 103 -5.41 2.80 -7.94
N LYS A 104 -4.35 3.08 -8.68
CA LYS A 104 -4.39 3.70 -10.02
C LYS A 104 -3.37 3.03 -10.92
N TRP A 105 -3.67 2.92 -12.22
CA TRP A 105 -2.64 2.55 -13.18
C TRP A 105 -1.63 3.68 -13.37
N ASP A 106 -0.35 3.32 -13.40
CA ASP A 106 0.68 4.25 -13.85
C ASP A 106 0.48 4.58 -15.33
N LYS A 107 0.75 5.83 -15.72
CA LYS A 107 0.63 6.30 -17.10
C LYS A 107 1.47 5.52 -18.11
N TYR A 108 2.50 4.81 -17.65
CA TYR A 108 3.36 3.97 -18.50
C TYR A 108 2.92 2.51 -18.56
N GLY A 109 1.86 2.10 -17.83
CA GLY A 109 1.43 0.71 -17.70
C GLY A 109 2.38 -0.17 -16.87
N GLY A 110 1.97 -1.42 -16.62
CA GLY A 110 2.80 -2.43 -15.95
C GLY A 110 3.08 -2.19 -14.46
N ARG A 111 2.63 -1.08 -13.90
CA ARG A 111 2.81 -0.71 -12.50
C ARG A 111 1.54 -0.07 -11.93
N VAL A 112 1.22 -0.39 -10.69
CA VAL A 112 0.10 0.20 -9.97
C VAL A 112 0.62 1.26 -9.00
N LEU A 113 0.02 2.44 -9.04
CA LEU A 113 0.21 3.49 -8.04
C LEU A 113 -0.72 3.22 -6.88
N VAL A 114 -0.24 3.35 -5.64
CA VAL A 114 -0.99 2.91 -4.46
C VAL A 114 -0.58 3.64 -3.20
N ASP A 115 -1.53 3.89 -2.29
CA ASP A 115 -1.25 4.15 -0.89
C ASP A 115 -1.20 2.82 -0.14
N VAL A 116 -0.23 2.65 0.76
CA VAL A 116 -0.07 1.44 1.56
C VAL A 116 -0.16 1.77 3.04
N TYR A 117 -0.99 1.03 3.76
CA TYR A 117 -1.09 1.08 5.21
C TYR A 117 -0.49 -0.20 5.80
N LEU A 118 0.44 -0.03 6.73
CA LEU A 118 1.08 -1.09 7.48
C LEU A 118 0.59 -1.02 8.92
N ASP A 119 -0.20 -2.01 9.34
CA ASP A 119 -0.86 -2.04 10.66
C ASP A 119 -1.62 -0.73 10.97
N GLY A 120 -2.32 -0.20 9.95
CA GLY A 120 -3.10 1.04 10.04
C GLY A 120 -2.29 2.33 9.92
N LYS A 121 -0.97 2.28 9.77
CA LYS A 121 -0.10 3.44 9.56
C LYS A 121 0.22 3.62 8.09
N LEU A 122 0.09 4.85 7.60
CA LEU A 122 0.41 5.18 6.21
C LEU A 122 1.92 5.13 5.99
N TYR A 123 2.38 4.17 5.17
CA TYR A 123 3.81 3.91 4.96
C TYR A 123 4.59 5.13 4.46
N LYS A 124 4.01 5.93 3.55
CA LYS A 124 4.70 7.12 3.02
C LYS A 124 5.07 8.12 4.11
N ASP A 125 4.26 8.26 5.15
CA ASP A 125 4.56 9.17 6.26
C ASP A 125 5.74 8.63 7.09
N GLU A 126 5.79 7.32 7.30
CA GLU A 126 6.86 6.67 8.05
C GLU A 126 8.23 6.84 7.36
N ILE A 127 8.30 6.64 6.04
CA ILE A 127 9.56 6.76 5.29
C ILE A 127 9.99 8.23 5.10
N ILE A 128 9.04 9.17 4.98
CA ILE A 128 9.35 10.62 4.99
C ILE A 128 9.91 11.02 6.36
N ASN A 129 9.28 10.59 7.46
CA ASN A 129 9.74 10.88 8.81
C ASN A 129 11.13 10.28 9.10
N ALA A 130 11.47 9.18 8.44
CA ALA A 130 12.82 8.59 8.50
C ALA A 130 13.87 9.35 7.66
N GLY A 131 13.48 10.39 6.92
CA GLY A 131 14.38 11.16 6.04
C GLY A 131 14.84 10.39 4.79
N LEU A 132 14.08 9.37 4.39
CA LEU A 132 14.41 8.49 3.26
C LEU A 132 13.48 8.68 2.06
N ALA A 133 12.57 9.63 2.15
CA ALA A 133 11.66 10.05 1.09
C ALA A 133 11.35 11.53 1.20
N ARG A 134 10.90 12.12 0.12
CA ARG A 134 10.36 13.48 0.04
C ARG A 134 8.93 13.42 -0.49
N PRO A 135 8.03 14.35 -0.10
CA PRO A 135 6.75 14.52 -0.76
C PRO A 135 6.93 14.77 -2.26
N TYR A 136 6.12 14.13 -3.08
CA TYR A 136 6.20 14.23 -4.54
C TYR A 136 4.83 14.13 -5.19
N ASP A 137 4.47 15.11 -6.00
CA ASP A 137 3.16 15.24 -6.66
C ASP A 137 3.17 14.85 -8.15
N GLY A 138 4.32 14.39 -8.67
CA GLY A 138 4.49 14.02 -10.08
C GLY A 138 5.17 15.09 -10.93
N GLY A 139 5.61 16.20 -10.35
CA GLY A 139 6.35 17.27 -11.02
C GLY A 139 7.82 16.95 -11.31
N THR A 140 8.66 17.96 -11.26
CA THR A 140 10.12 17.79 -11.41
C THR A 140 10.70 17.26 -10.10
N LYS A 141 11.49 16.18 -10.18
CA LYS A 141 12.20 15.64 -9.04
C LYS A 141 13.39 16.52 -8.66
N GLU A 142 13.59 16.72 -7.36
CA GLU A 142 14.79 17.34 -6.83
C GLU A 142 15.93 16.31 -6.76
N SER A 143 17.18 16.77 -7.00
CA SER A 143 18.35 15.90 -6.87
C SER A 143 18.54 15.39 -5.43
N TRP A 144 18.98 14.17 -5.30
CA TRP A 144 19.46 13.58 -4.04
C TRP A 144 20.98 13.69 -3.87
N CYS A 145 21.65 14.29 -4.88
CA CYS A 145 23.07 14.59 -4.87
C CYS A 145 23.28 16.05 -4.47
N GLU A 146 24.20 16.31 -3.54
CA GLU A 146 24.66 17.66 -3.16
C GLU A 146 25.74 18.17 -4.13
#